data_f845f1407511770260d9ab7f5ac3b69a
#
_entry.id   f845f1407511770260d9ab7f5ac3b69a
#
_cell.length_a   1.000
_cell.length_b   1.000
_cell.length_c   1.000
_cell.angle_alpha   90.00
_cell.angle_beta   90.00
_cell.angle_gamma   90.00
#
_symmetry.space_group_name_H-M   'P 1'
#
loop_
_entity.id
_entity.type
_entity.pdbx_description
1 polymer ?
#
loop_
_entity_poly.entity_id
_entity_poly.type
_entity_poly.pdbx_seq_one_letter_code
_entity_poly.pdbx_strand_id
1 'polypeptide(L)'
;QMCIRDSNFECLLHEKPFAGVNGSGKHDNWSLVTNTGKNLLSPGKTPYDNKQFLLFLSAVIAAVDDNAALLRMSASNPGNDHRLGANEAPPAIISIFLGEQLEDIVEQILQNGTATHSNKGERMDIGVHTIPPIKKDATDRNRTSPFAFTGNKFEFRMVASSMSIAGANTVLNATVADVLQSM
;
A
#
# COMPACT_ATOMS: atom_id res chain seq x y z
N GLN A 1 19.61 13.87 -11.49
CA GLN A 1 20.84 14.43 -10.88
C GLN A 1 21.69 15.20 -11.89
N MET A 2 21.95 14.65 -13.08
CA MET A 2 22.76 15.33 -14.11
C MET A 2 22.19 16.71 -14.46
N CYS A 3 20.93 16.78 -14.88
CA CYS A 3 20.31 18.07 -15.27
C CYS A 3 20.27 19.11 -14.12
N ILE A 4 20.17 18.66 -12.87
CA ILE A 4 20.19 19.54 -11.69
C ILE A 4 21.58 20.16 -11.53
N ARG A 5 22.64 19.36 -11.64
CA ARG A 5 24.02 19.83 -11.52
C ARG A 5 24.40 20.78 -12.66
N ASP A 6 23.97 20.47 -13.88
CA ASP A 6 24.23 21.33 -15.05
C ASP A 6 23.54 22.70 -14.93
N SER A 7 22.52 22.82 -14.10
CA SER A 7 21.80 24.06 -13.79
C SER A 7 22.26 24.77 -12.51
N ASN A 8 23.42 24.40 -11.95
CA ASN A 8 23.97 24.91 -10.70
C ASN A 8 23.05 24.70 -9.47
N PHE A 9 22.18 23.70 -9.50
CA PHE A 9 21.41 23.28 -8.34
C PHE A 9 22.11 22.11 -7.63
N GLU A 10 21.88 22.00 -6.32
CA GLU A 10 22.31 20.84 -5.53
C GLU A 10 21.14 19.90 -5.29
N CYS A 11 21.35 18.60 -5.53
CA CYS A 11 20.38 17.57 -5.25
C CYS A 11 20.57 17.05 -3.83
N LEU A 12 19.66 17.41 -2.94
CA LEU A 12 19.66 16.93 -1.55
C LEU A 12 18.93 15.58 -1.50
N LEU A 13 19.64 14.53 -1.09
CA LEU A 13 19.12 13.17 -0.94
C LEU A 13 18.71 12.87 0.53
N HIS A 14 18.21 13.86 1.21
CA HIS A 14 17.71 13.73 2.58
C HIS A 14 16.21 13.49 2.59
N GLU A 15 15.74 12.75 3.57
CA GLU A 15 14.32 12.46 3.78
C GLU A 15 13.52 13.73 4.04
N LYS A 16 14.09 14.65 4.81
CA LYS A 16 13.50 15.96 5.13
C LYS A 16 14.59 17.03 5.22
N PRO A 17 14.98 17.64 4.09
CA PRO A 17 16.11 18.58 4.04
C PRO A 17 15.81 19.92 4.72
N PHE A 18 14.52 20.31 4.81
CA PHE A 18 14.13 21.59 5.41
C PHE A 18 12.93 21.43 6.32
N ALA A 19 12.87 22.22 7.40
CA ALA A 19 11.71 22.33 8.26
C ALA A 19 10.54 23.01 7.52
N GLY A 20 9.31 22.58 7.79
CA GLY A 20 8.09 23.19 7.22
C GLY A 20 7.76 22.85 5.77
N VAL A 21 8.60 22.07 5.09
CA VAL A 21 8.32 21.58 3.72
C VAL A 21 8.14 20.06 3.69
N ASN A 22 7.58 19.54 2.60
CA ASN A 22 7.43 18.11 2.41
C ASN A 22 8.78 17.40 2.39
N GLY A 23 8.79 16.16 2.90
CA GLY A 23 9.92 15.26 2.81
C GLY A 23 9.88 14.41 1.55
N SER A 24 10.85 13.52 1.44
CA SER A 24 11.01 12.60 0.31
C SER A 24 11.11 11.15 0.81
N GLY A 25 10.37 10.24 0.18
CA GLY A 25 10.39 8.82 0.47
C GLY A 25 10.27 7.99 -0.81
N LYS A 26 10.30 6.67 -0.63
CA LYS A 26 10.06 5.69 -1.70
C LYS A 26 8.74 5.00 -1.44
N HIS A 27 7.96 4.78 -2.51
CA HIS A 27 6.85 3.86 -2.48
C HIS A 27 7.35 2.50 -2.95
N ASP A 28 7.44 1.57 -2.02
CA ASP A 28 7.81 0.19 -2.32
C ASP A 28 6.58 -0.57 -2.78
N ASN A 29 6.53 -0.88 -4.07
CA ASN A 29 5.43 -1.63 -4.68
C ASN A 29 5.71 -3.12 -4.60
N TRP A 30 4.95 -3.83 -3.78
CA TRP A 30 5.14 -5.23 -3.49
C TRP A 30 3.96 -6.08 -3.92
N SER A 31 4.22 -7.22 -4.57
CA SER A 31 3.22 -8.18 -5.00
C SER A 31 3.78 -9.60 -5.04
N LEU A 32 2.91 -10.60 -5.11
CA LEU A 32 3.24 -12.01 -5.20
C LEU A 32 2.88 -12.54 -6.59
N VAL A 33 3.86 -13.08 -7.30
CA VAL A 33 3.68 -13.60 -8.66
C VAL A 33 4.23 -15.03 -8.75
N THR A 34 3.46 -15.93 -9.36
CA THR A 34 3.92 -17.29 -9.62
C THR A 34 5.00 -17.31 -10.70
N ASN A 35 5.71 -18.44 -10.81
CA ASN A 35 6.67 -18.68 -11.91
C ASN A 35 6.02 -18.68 -13.31
N THR A 36 4.69 -18.82 -13.38
CA THR A 36 3.91 -18.73 -14.62
C THR A 36 3.41 -17.31 -14.93
N GLY A 37 3.78 -16.33 -14.10
CA GLY A 37 3.39 -14.92 -14.28
C GLY A 37 2.02 -14.56 -13.71
N LYS A 38 1.33 -15.46 -12.98
CA LYS A 38 0.04 -15.16 -12.36
C LYS A 38 0.24 -14.36 -11.09
N ASN A 39 -0.34 -13.15 -11.02
CA ASN A 39 -0.34 -12.34 -9.80
C ASN A 39 -1.39 -12.85 -8.82
N LEU A 40 -0.96 -13.23 -7.60
CA LEU A 40 -1.79 -13.79 -6.55
C LEU A 40 -2.62 -12.74 -5.80
N LEU A 41 -2.19 -11.47 -5.88
CA LEU A 41 -2.90 -10.32 -5.32
C LEU A 41 -3.82 -9.64 -6.36
N SER A 42 -4.10 -10.28 -7.49
CA SER A 42 -5.06 -9.78 -8.46
C SER A 42 -6.48 -10.19 -8.07
N PRO A 43 -7.37 -9.24 -7.73
CA PRO A 43 -8.74 -9.54 -7.30
C PRO A 43 -9.62 -10.12 -8.43
N GLY A 44 -9.29 -9.82 -9.67
CA GLY A 44 -10.09 -10.25 -10.83
C GLY A 44 -11.39 -9.47 -10.96
N LYS A 45 -12.35 -10.06 -11.71
CA LYS A 45 -13.66 -9.44 -11.96
C LYS A 45 -14.65 -9.59 -10.81
N THR A 46 -14.48 -10.65 -10.01
CA THR A 46 -15.33 -11.02 -8.88
C THR A 46 -14.46 -11.27 -7.63
N PRO A 47 -13.97 -10.20 -6.97
CA PRO A 47 -13.05 -10.34 -5.83
C PRO A 47 -13.61 -11.18 -4.70
N TYR A 48 -14.91 -11.07 -4.42
CA TYR A 48 -15.62 -11.77 -3.35
C TYR A 48 -15.66 -13.30 -3.54
N ASP A 49 -15.55 -13.79 -4.78
CA ASP A 49 -15.55 -15.24 -5.10
C ASP A 49 -14.13 -15.77 -5.44
N ASN A 50 -13.14 -14.90 -5.51
CA ASN A 50 -11.76 -15.29 -5.78
C ASN A 50 -11.05 -15.78 -4.51
N LYS A 51 -11.27 -17.05 -4.14
CA LYS A 51 -10.74 -17.66 -2.93
C LYS A 51 -9.21 -17.59 -2.85
N GLN A 52 -8.50 -17.75 -3.97
CA GLN A 52 -7.05 -17.62 -4.01
C GLN A 52 -6.62 -16.20 -3.62
N PHE A 53 -7.23 -15.18 -4.22
CA PHE A 53 -6.95 -13.78 -3.89
C PHE A 53 -7.25 -13.49 -2.42
N LEU A 54 -8.41 -13.93 -1.91
CA LEU A 54 -8.81 -13.70 -0.53
C LEU A 54 -7.85 -14.38 0.47
N LEU A 55 -7.37 -15.60 0.16
CA LEU A 55 -6.37 -16.28 0.98
C LEU A 55 -5.07 -15.46 1.09
N PHE A 56 -4.51 -15.03 -0.05
CA PHE A 56 -3.28 -14.25 -0.04
C PHE A 56 -3.48 -12.86 0.57
N LEU A 57 -4.63 -12.23 0.36
CA LEU A 57 -4.99 -10.98 1.00
C LEU A 57 -5.01 -11.13 2.54
N SER A 58 -5.69 -12.16 3.04
CA SER A 58 -5.77 -12.46 4.48
C SER A 58 -4.39 -12.75 5.08
N ALA A 59 -3.54 -13.50 4.37
CA ALA A 59 -2.19 -13.77 4.81
C ALA A 59 -1.33 -12.50 4.92
N VAL A 60 -1.46 -11.57 3.97
CA VAL A 60 -0.74 -10.29 4.03
C VAL A 60 -1.25 -9.42 5.18
N ILE A 61 -2.57 -9.36 5.39
CA ILE A 61 -3.15 -8.59 6.49
C ILE A 61 -2.63 -9.13 7.84
N ALA A 62 -2.71 -10.45 8.07
CA ALA A 62 -2.22 -11.07 9.29
C ALA A 62 -0.71 -10.85 9.48
N ALA A 63 0.10 -11.04 8.43
CA ALA A 63 1.54 -10.86 8.50
C ALA A 63 1.94 -9.42 8.89
N VAL A 64 1.24 -8.43 8.34
CA VAL A 64 1.52 -7.01 8.64
C VAL A 64 1.02 -6.63 10.03
N ASP A 65 -0.11 -7.15 10.48
CA ASP A 65 -0.66 -6.88 11.81
C ASP A 65 0.24 -7.49 12.90
N ASP A 66 0.52 -8.77 12.81
CA ASP A 66 1.36 -9.50 13.77
C ASP A 66 2.81 -8.99 13.82
N ASN A 67 3.32 -8.49 12.71
CA ASN A 67 4.71 -8.05 12.57
C ASN A 67 4.86 -6.54 12.29
N ALA A 68 3.88 -5.73 12.67
CA ALA A 68 3.86 -4.29 12.42
C ALA A 68 5.13 -3.59 12.95
N ALA A 69 5.60 -3.98 14.14
CA ALA A 69 6.82 -3.44 14.74
C ALA A 69 8.08 -3.76 13.91
N LEU A 70 8.18 -4.98 13.40
CA LEU A 70 9.30 -5.42 12.56
C LEU A 70 9.29 -4.69 11.20
N LEU A 71 8.11 -4.55 10.60
CA LEU A 71 7.96 -3.79 9.36
C LEU A 71 8.28 -2.31 9.56
N ARG A 72 7.84 -1.72 10.68
CA ARG A 72 8.21 -0.34 11.04
C ARG A 72 9.72 -0.19 11.24
N MET A 73 10.37 -1.15 11.88
CA MET A 73 11.82 -1.15 12.08
C MET A 73 12.57 -1.17 10.75
N SER A 74 12.08 -1.88 9.74
CA SER A 74 12.71 -1.93 8.40
C SER A 74 12.78 -0.58 7.69
N ALA A 75 11.97 0.41 8.12
CA ALA A 75 11.96 1.78 7.62
C ALA A 75 12.53 2.78 8.65
N SER A 76 13.13 2.32 9.75
CA SER A 76 13.68 3.18 10.80
C SER A 76 15.01 3.79 10.37
N ASN A 77 15.05 5.11 10.40
CA ASN A 77 16.24 5.91 10.15
C ASN A 77 16.01 7.29 10.80
N PRO A 78 16.99 7.90 11.46
CA PRO A 78 16.80 9.20 12.12
C PRO A 78 16.23 10.29 11.21
N GLY A 79 16.69 10.37 9.96
CA GLY A 79 16.15 11.31 8.97
C GLY A 79 14.70 11.00 8.59
N ASN A 80 14.37 9.72 8.47
CA ASN A 80 13.02 9.27 8.14
C ASN A 80 12.03 9.49 9.28
N ASP A 81 12.48 9.39 10.54
CA ASP A 81 11.63 9.65 11.70
C ASP A 81 11.23 11.13 11.79
N HIS A 82 12.04 12.05 11.28
CA HIS A 82 11.65 13.45 11.09
C HIS A 82 10.64 13.66 9.96
N ARG A 83 10.64 12.79 8.96
CA ARG A 83 9.71 12.86 7.82
C ARG A 83 8.35 12.27 8.16
N LEU A 84 8.31 11.10 8.81
CA LEU A 84 7.07 10.38 9.08
C LEU A 84 6.15 11.16 10.01
N GLY A 85 4.86 11.19 9.67
CA GLY A 85 3.84 11.93 10.42
C GLY A 85 3.85 13.43 10.20
N ALA A 86 4.68 13.95 9.30
CA ALA A 86 4.77 15.37 8.97
C ALA A 86 4.37 15.63 7.51
N ASN A 87 3.60 16.68 7.29
CA ASN A 87 3.11 17.12 5.96
C ASN A 87 2.41 15.96 5.21
N GLU A 88 2.84 15.62 3.98
CA GLU A 88 2.26 14.56 3.15
C GLU A 88 2.85 13.16 3.41
N ALA A 89 3.72 13.01 4.40
CA ALA A 89 4.28 11.71 4.73
C ALA A 89 3.25 10.84 5.48
N PRO A 90 3.31 9.50 5.34
CA PRO A 90 2.46 8.62 6.13
C PRO A 90 2.79 8.73 7.63
N PRO A 91 1.84 8.39 8.52
CA PRO A 91 2.10 8.34 9.95
C PRO A 91 3.19 7.31 10.29
N ALA A 92 3.82 7.48 11.46
CA ALA A 92 4.88 6.60 11.93
C ALA A 92 4.38 5.23 12.45
N ILE A 93 3.08 5.01 12.41
CA ILE A 93 2.40 3.78 12.86
C ILE A 93 1.94 3.00 11.62
N ILE A 94 2.16 1.69 11.60
CA ILE A 94 1.66 0.82 10.54
C ILE A 94 0.14 0.72 10.62
N SER A 95 -0.52 0.95 9.49
CA SER A 95 -1.93 0.67 9.25
C SER A 95 -2.12 0.21 7.81
N ILE A 96 -3.15 -0.61 7.57
CA ILE A 96 -3.46 -1.16 6.26
C ILE A 96 -4.68 -0.44 5.70
N PHE A 97 -4.59 -0.06 4.43
CA PHE A 97 -5.71 0.47 3.66
C PHE A 97 -6.05 -0.51 2.53
N LEU A 98 -7.28 -0.95 2.46
CA LEU A 98 -7.77 -1.88 1.45
C LEU A 98 -8.67 -1.21 0.41
N GLY A 99 -9.34 -0.13 0.79
CA GLY A 99 -10.38 0.55 0.02
C GLY A 99 -11.76 -0.04 0.22
N GLU A 100 -12.79 0.79 0.01
CA GLU A 100 -14.20 0.51 0.31
C GLU A 100 -14.68 -0.85 -0.22
N GLN A 101 -14.23 -1.25 -1.41
CA GLN A 101 -14.66 -2.52 -2.03
C GLN A 101 -14.14 -3.74 -1.28
N LEU A 102 -12.87 -3.75 -0.89
CA LEU A 102 -12.29 -4.90 -0.18
C LEU A 102 -12.66 -4.90 1.29
N GLU A 103 -12.82 -3.73 1.90
CA GLU A 103 -13.31 -3.59 3.27
C GLU A 103 -14.72 -4.19 3.40
N ASP A 104 -15.63 -3.87 2.47
CA ASP A 104 -16.97 -4.47 2.41
C ASP A 104 -16.92 -6.00 2.30
N ILE A 105 -16.05 -6.55 1.45
CA ILE A 105 -15.86 -8.00 1.31
C ILE A 105 -15.36 -8.63 2.61
N VAL A 106 -14.36 -8.02 3.25
CA VAL A 106 -13.80 -8.51 4.51
C VAL A 106 -14.86 -8.47 5.63
N GLU A 107 -15.64 -7.40 5.73
CA GLU A 107 -16.73 -7.31 6.68
C GLU A 107 -17.80 -8.38 6.46
N GLN A 108 -18.20 -8.63 5.22
CA GLN A 108 -19.15 -9.72 4.90
C GLN A 108 -18.62 -11.08 5.35
N ILE A 109 -17.33 -11.36 5.12
CA ILE A 109 -16.70 -12.62 5.55
C ILE A 109 -16.69 -12.73 7.08
N LEU A 110 -16.35 -11.65 7.77
CA LEU A 110 -16.33 -11.63 9.25
C LEU A 110 -17.71 -11.85 9.87
N GLN A 111 -18.76 -11.27 9.27
CA GLN A 111 -20.12 -11.34 9.80
C GLN A 111 -20.83 -12.64 9.42
N ASN A 112 -20.64 -13.13 8.19
CA ASN A 112 -21.45 -14.20 7.61
C ASN A 112 -20.64 -15.46 7.22
N GLY A 113 -19.30 -15.43 7.39
CA GLY A 113 -18.40 -16.48 6.94
C GLY A 113 -18.15 -16.52 5.42
N THR A 114 -18.91 -15.73 4.64
CA THR A 114 -18.79 -15.67 3.16
C THR A 114 -19.15 -14.28 2.66
N ALA A 115 -18.53 -13.85 1.56
CA ALA A 115 -18.94 -12.67 0.83
C ALA A 115 -19.76 -13.08 -0.41
N THR A 116 -20.84 -12.39 -0.68
CA THR A 116 -21.78 -12.69 -1.78
C THR A 116 -21.77 -11.65 -2.88
N HIS A 117 -21.28 -10.45 -2.59
CA HIS A 117 -21.21 -9.33 -3.53
C HIS A 117 -20.03 -8.43 -3.21
N SER A 118 -19.75 -7.50 -4.08
CA SER A 118 -18.82 -6.40 -3.80
C SER A 118 -19.44 -5.09 -4.28
N ASN A 119 -19.33 -4.06 -3.49
CA ASN A 119 -19.67 -2.71 -3.88
C ASN A 119 -18.69 -2.27 -4.98
N LYS A 120 -19.10 -2.44 -6.25
CA LYS A 120 -18.35 -1.85 -7.36
C LYS A 120 -18.50 -0.35 -7.20
N GLY A 121 -17.37 0.32 -6.94
CA GLY A 121 -17.32 1.73 -6.66
C GLY A 121 -18.36 2.53 -7.43
N GLU A 122 -19.14 3.31 -6.71
CA GLU A 122 -20.21 4.11 -7.25
C GLU A 122 -19.73 4.93 -8.45
N ARG A 123 -20.51 4.90 -9.51
CA ARG A 123 -20.33 5.87 -10.57
C ARG A 123 -20.76 7.21 -10.02
N MET A 124 -19.83 8.16 -9.99
CA MET A 124 -20.15 9.53 -9.64
C MET A 124 -21.00 10.11 -10.78
N ASP A 125 -22.29 10.21 -10.54
CA ASP A 125 -23.19 10.97 -11.40
C ASP A 125 -23.07 12.44 -10.99
N ILE A 126 -22.45 13.23 -11.84
CA ILE A 126 -22.21 14.66 -11.59
C ILE A 126 -23.49 15.49 -11.90
N GLY A 127 -24.61 14.84 -12.27
CA GLY A 127 -25.88 15.52 -12.59
C GLY A 127 -25.86 16.33 -13.90
N VAL A 128 -24.82 16.17 -14.71
CA VAL A 128 -24.70 16.86 -16.01
C VAL A 128 -24.73 15.82 -17.12
N HIS A 129 -25.80 15.82 -17.91
CA HIS A 129 -26.04 14.82 -18.98
C HIS A 129 -24.98 14.80 -20.10
N THR A 130 -24.12 15.81 -20.20
CA THR A 130 -23.08 15.91 -21.22
C THR A 130 -21.74 15.26 -20.80
N ILE A 131 -21.56 14.94 -19.51
CA ILE A 131 -20.35 14.29 -18.99
C ILE A 131 -20.67 12.82 -18.71
N PRO A 132 -19.94 11.86 -19.31
CA PRO A 132 -20.15 10.45 -19.00
C PRO A 132 -19.86 10.18 -17.52
N PRO A 133 -20.60 9.28 -16.85
CA PRO A 133 -20.39 8.95 -15.45
C PRO A 133 -18.96 8.43 -15.25
N ILE A 134 -18.21 9.10 -14.39
CA ILE A 134 -16.81 8.77 -14.05
C ILE A 134 -16.82 7.68 -12.99
N LYS A 135 -16.03 6.64 -13.16
CA LYS A 135 -15.80 5.65 -12.09
C LYS A 135 -15.09 6.34 -10.92
N LYS A 136 -15.69 6.28 -9.73
CA LYS A 136 -15.00 6.68 -8.50
C LYS A 136 -13.75 5.80 -8.35
N ASP A 137 -12.60 6.43 -8.21
CA ASP A 137 -11.35 5.70 -8.00
C ASP A 137 -11.33 5.19 -6.56
N ALA A 138 -11.34 3.88 -6.40
CA ALA A 138 -11.32 3.23 -5.08
C ALA A 138 -9.91 3.15 -4.48
N THR A 139 -8.89 3.67 -5.17
CA THR A 139 -7.52 3.66 -4.67
C THR A 139 -7.27 4.84 -3.73
N ASP A 140 -6.52 4.58 -2.64
CA ASP A 140 -6.09 5.66 -1.74
C ASP A 140 -5.06 6.56 -2.43
N ARG A 141 -5.54 7.64 -3.03
CA ARG A 141 -4.70 8.70 -3.57
C ARG A 141 -4.13 9.62 -2.49
N ASN A 142 -4.61 9.50 -1.27
CA ASN A 142 -4.31 10.46 -0.20
C ASN A 142 -2.91 10.29 0.39
N ARG A 143 -2.15 9.29 -0.05
CA ARG A 143 -0.74 9.01 0.32
C ARG A 143 -0.44 8.95 1.83
N THR A 144 -1.48 8.95 2.66
CA THR A 144 -1.38 8.97 4.12
C THR A 144 -1.34 7.59 4.74
N SER A 145 -1.84 6.55 4.04
CA SER A 145 -1.78 5.19 4.54
C SER A 145 -0.39 4.60 4.32
N PRO A 146 0.27 4.11 5.38
CA PRO A 146 1.64 3.58 5.29
C PRO A 146 1.74 2.28 4.49
N PHE A 147 0.68 1.47 4.48
CA PHE A 147 0.59 0.23 3.72
C PHE A 147 -0.78 0.13 3.04
N ALA A 148 -0.82 0.31 1.73
CA ALA A 148 -2.07 0.45 0.98
C ALA A 148 -2.16 -0.55 -0.16
N PHE A 149 -3.35 -1.18 -0.33
CA PHE A 149 -3.67 -1.99 -1.50
C PHE A 149 -4.00 -1.09 -2.69
N THR A 150 -3.32 -1.29 -3.82
CA THR A 150 -3.46 -0.45 -5.01
C THR A 150 -3.81 -1.27 -6.25
N GLY A 151 -4.92 -2.01 -6.16
CA GLY A 151 -5.53 -2.73 -7.25
C GLY A 151 -5.03 -4.16 -7.49
N ASN A 152 -3.73 -4.42 -7.44
CA ASN A 152 -3.14 -5.77 -7.60
C ASN A 152 -1.81 -5.95 -6.87
N LYS A 153 -1.51 -5.04 -5.94
CA LYS A 153 -0.27 -4.97 -5.17
C LYS A 153 -0.49 -4.15 -3.93
N PHE A 154 0.43 -4.24 -2.99
CA PHE A 154 0.53 -3.31 -1.87
C PHE A 154 1.63 -2.29 -2.12
N GLU A 155 1.44 -1.07 -1.62
CA GLU A 155 2.45 -0.03 -1.53
C GLU A 155 2.85 0.18 -0.08
N PHE A 156 4.12 -0.07 0.25
CA PHE A 156 4.71 0.32 1.51
C PHE A 156 5.38 1.69 1.36
N ARG A 157 4.79 2.71 1.98
CA ARG A 157 5.12 4.12 1.74
C ARG A 157 6.05 4.74 2.78
N MET A 158 6.52 3.95 3.73
CA MET A 158 7.36 4.44 4.83
C MET A 158 8.85 4.43 4.53
N VAL A 159 9.31 3.80 3.46
CA VAL A 159 10.73 3.69 3.15
C VAL A 159 11.32 5.06 2.86
N ALA A 160 12.45 5.36 3.49
CA ALA A 160 13.16 6.62 3.34
C ALA A 160 13.80 6.78 1.95
N SER A 161 13.97 8.01 1.49
CA SER A 161 14.57 8.30 0.17
C SER A 161 15.99 7.79 0.05
N SER A 162 16.77 7.80 1.13
CA SER A 162 18.16 7.32 1.18
C SER A 162 18.28 5.80 1.43
N MET A 163 17.22 5.15 1.93
CA MET A 163 17.25 3.73 2.27
C MET A 163 17.04 2.83 1.04
N SER A 164 17.58 1.61 1.11
CA SER A 164 17.21 0.53 0.20
C SER A 164 15.86 -0.05 0.57
N ILE A 165 15.06 -0.45 -0.42
CA ILE A 165 13.81 -1.21 -0.22
C ILE A 165 14.07 -2.66 0.21
N ALA A 166 15.31 -3.13 0.13
CA ALA A 166 15.66 -4.53 0.39
C ALA A 166 15.25 -4.98 1.82
N GLY A 167 15.43 -4.12 2.83
CA GLY A 167 15.04 -4.42 4.20
C GLY A 167 13.53 -4.64 4.33
N ALA A 168 12.73 -3.73 3.77
CA ALA A 168 11.26 -3.84 3.78
C ALA A 168 10.78 -5.10 3.04
N ASN A 169 11.33 -5.37 1.85
CA ASN A 169 11.00 -6.57 1.07
C ASN A 169 11.40 -7.86 1.79
N THR A 170 12.53 -7.89 2.49
CA THR A 170 12.95 -9.05 3.28
C THR A 170 11.96 -9.32 4.40
N VAL A 171 11.54 -8.30 5.14
CA VAL A 171 10.55 -8.44 6.20
C VAL A 171 9.21 -8.90 5.64
N LEU A 172 8.68 -8.25 4.60
CA LEU A 172 7.41 -8.64 3.98
C LEU A 172 7.43 -10.09 3.48
N ASN A 173 8.48 -10.48 2.77
CA ASN A 173 8.59 -11.84 2.24
C ASN A 173 8.67 -12.88 3.37
N ALA A 174 9.46 -12.63 4.41
CA ALA A 174 9.63 -13.54 5.52
C ALA A 174 8.34 -13.70 6.33
N THR A 175 7.70 -12.60 6.71
CA THR A 175 6.49 -12.62 7.55
C THR A 175 5.29 -13.21 6.83
N VAL A 176 5.11 -12.88 5.54
CA VAL A 176 4.03 -13.47 4.74
C VAL A 176 4.27 -14.96 4.50
N ALA A 177 5.53 -15.39 4.29
CA ALA A 177 5.85 -16.81 4.16
C ALA A 177 5.57 -17.57 5.46
N ASP A 178 5.91 -17.01 6.63
CA ASP A 178 5.64 -17.59 7.93
C ASP A 178 4.14 -17.79 8.19
N VAL A 179 3.35 -16.77 7.92
CA VAL A 179 1.88 -16.85 8.04
C VAL A 179 1.30 -17.90 7.09
N LEU A 180 1.74 -17.94 5.83
CA LEU A 180 1.27 -18.94 4.85
C LEU A 180 1.65 -20.38 5.24
N GLN A 181 2.73 -20.57 5.99
CA GLN A 181 3.10 -21.90 6.53
C GLN A 181 2.23 -22.31 7.71
N SER A 182 1.71 -21.36 8.47
CA SER A 182 0.86 -21.60 9.64
C SER A 182 -0.62 -21.78 9.31
N MET A 183 -1.07 -21.37 8.11
CA MET A 183 -2.44 -21.55 7.60
C MET A 183 -2.69 -22.97 7.06
#